data_e83caf144a2792aeb99a6f8de5cd17f5
#
_entry.id   e83caf144a2792aeb99a6f8de5cd17f5
#
_cell.length_a   1.000
_cell.length_b   1.000
_cell.length_c   1.000
_cell.angle_alpha   90.00
_cell.angle_beta   90.00
_cell.angle_gamma   90.00
#
_symmetry.space_group_name_H-M   'P 1'
#
loop_
_entity.id
_entity.type
_entity.pdbx_description
1 polymer ?
#
loop_
_entity_poly.entity_id
_entity_poly.type
_entity_poly.pdbx_seq_one_letter_code
_entity_poly.pdbx_strand_id
1 'polypeptide(L)'
;ENSPDYIYFITLYNIFSEFLDDISEDVLPNEATGFKNSVIWNKLYNFQKDAALAIINKLEKYNGCILADSVGLGKTFTALSVIKYYENRNKSVLVLCPKKLNDNWITFRSNYKNNPIAADRLRYDILFHSDLSREYGTSNGLDLSHINWGNYDLIVIDESHNFRNGGKITTDEEDENPRENRYLRLLNQVIRAGVKTKVLMLSATPVNNGFKDLKNQLQLAYEGEVEKIDSLLDTKSSIDDIFRQAQTAYNRWVKFEPTERTTAKLLGMLSFDFFEVLDSVTIARSRKHIERYYDTTDIGKF
;
A
#
# COMPACT_ATOMS: atom_id res chain seq x y z
N GLU A 1 -19.77 -7.37 -15.42
CA GLU A 1 -18.74 -7.20 -14.39
C GLU A 1 -17.54 -6.42 -14.91
N ASN A 2 -17.79 -5.23 -15.40
CA ASN A 2 -16.76 -4.35 -15.94
C ASN A 2 -16.50 -3.16 -14.99
N SER A 3 -16.56 -3.39 -13.67
CA SER A 3 -16.25 -2.35 -12.71
C SER A 3 -14.75 -2.00 -12.76
N PRO A 4 -14.36 -0.75 -12.51
CA PRO A 4 -12.95 -0.36 -12.40
C PRO A 4 -12.16 -1.24 -11.43
N ASP A 5 -12.79 -1.65 -10.33
CA ASP A 5 -12.16 -2.53 -9.33
C ASP A 5 -11.84 -3.91 -9.89
N TYR A 6 -12.76 -4.51 -10.64
CA TYR A 6 -12.56 -5.82 -11.26
C TYR A 6 -11.42 -5.80 -12.28
N ILE A 7 -11.37 -4.77 -13.12
CA ILE A 7 -10.30 -4.60 -14.09
C ILE A 7 -8.96 -4.41 -13.40
N TYR A 8 -8.92 -3.61 -12.35
CA TYR A 8 -7.73 -3.40 -11.54
C TYR A 8 -7.22 -4.72 -10.95
N PHE A 9 -8.08 -5.50 -10.31
CA PHE A 9 -7.69 -6.79 -9.73
C PHE A 9 -7.22 -7.78 -10.78
N ILE A 10 -7.86 -7.87 -11.93
CA ILE A 10 -7.43 -8.77 -13.00
C ILE A 10 -6.08 -8.36 -13.58
N THR A 11 -5.89 -7.06 -13.80
CA THR A 11 -4.62 -6.54 -14.31
C THR A 11 -3.48 -6.90 -13.36
N LEU A 12 -3.63 -6.61 -12.09
CA LEU A 12 -2.60 -6.89 -11.10
C LEU A 12 -2.45 -8.39 -10.80
N TYR A 13 -3.51 -9.16 -10.93
CA TYR A 13 -3.44 -10.60 -10.81
C TYR A 13 -2.54 -11.24 -11.86
N ASN A 14 -2.65 -10.85 -13.11
CA ASN A 14 -1.79 -11.37 -14.17
C ASN A 14 -0.32 -11.03 -13.90
N ILE A 15 -0.04 -9.82 -13.42
CA ILE A 15 1.29 -9.40 -13.03
C ILE A 15 1.80 -10.20 -11.82
N PHE A 16 0.97 -10.37 -10.81
CA PHE A 16 1.36 -11.08 -9.58
C PHE A 16 1.58 -12.58 -9.82
N SER A 17 0.85 -13.21 -10.74
CA SER A 17 1.07 -14.62 -11.08
C SER A 17 2.45 -14.85 -11.72
N GLU A 18 2.90 -13.94 -12.57
CA GLU A 18 4.25 -13.95 -13.12
C GLU A 18 5.30 -13.78 -12.01
N PHE A 19 5.06 -12.88 -11.07
CA PHE A 19 5.94 -12.66 -9.92
C PHE A 19 6.10 -13.92 -9.04
N LEU A 20 5.03 -14.67 -8.78
CA LEU A 20 5.08 -15.89 -7.98
C LEU A 20 5.96 -16.98 -8.63
N ASP A 21 6.00 -17.02 -9.95
CA ASP A 21 6.85 -17.94 -10.71
C ASP A 21 8.34 -17.57 -10.64
N ASP A 22 8.64 -16.30 -10.38
CA ASP A 22 9.98 -15.73 -10.36
C ASP A 22 10.56 -15.50 -8.94
N ILE A 23 9.81 -15.81 -7.87
CA ILE A 23 10.33 -15.69 -6.50
C ILE A 23 11.48 -16.67 -6.29
N SER A 24 12.71 -16.13 -6.24
CA SER A 24 13.89 -16.88 -5.81
C SER A 24 14.21 -16.60 -4.35
N GLU A 25 14.77 -17.57 -3.64
CA GLU A 25 15.19 -17.40 -2.24
C GLU A 25 16.27 -16.34 -2.06
N ASP A 26 17.00 -16.00 -3.11
CA ASP A 26 18.08 -15.00 -3.11
C ASP A 26 17.60 -13.56 -2.91
N VAL A 27 16.30 -13.30 -3.07
CA VAL A 27 15.67 -11.99 -2.91
C VAL A 27 15.05 -11.80 -1.52
N LEU A 28 15.14 -12.81 -0.65
CA LEU A 28 14.52 -12.79 0.67
C LEU A 28 15.25 -11.87 1.64
N PRO A 29 14.51 -11.24 2.59
CA PRO A 29 15.11 -10.47 3.67
C PRO A 29 16.12 -11.31 4.44
N ASN A 30 17.21 -10.70 4.83
CA ASN A 30 18.29 -11.34 5.55
C ASN A 30 17.77 -12.08 6.80
N GLU A 31 18.04 -13.38 6.89
CA GLU A 31 17.65 -14.22 8.03
C GLU A 31 18.30 -13.80 9.35
N ALA A 32 19.39 -13.02 9.31
CA ALA A 32 20.07 -12.49 10.49
C ALA A 32 19.18 -11.63 11.38
N THR A 33 18.06 -11.11 10.89
CA THR A 33 17.12 -10.30 11.68
C THR A 33 16.23 -11.13 12.62
N GLY A 34 16.16 -12.45 12.46
CA GLY A 34 15.24 -13.32 13.19
C GLY A 34 13.76 -13.10 12.85
N PHE A 35 13.46 -12.42 11.78
CA PHE A 35 12.12 -12.08 11.33
C PHE A 35 11.21 -13.30 11.14
N LYS A 36 11.71 -14.36 10.51
CA LYS A 36 10.97 -15.61 10.29
C LYS A 36 10.73 -16.44 11.56
N ASN A 37 11.38 -16.09 12.66
CA ASN A 37 11.14 -16.70 13.97
C ASN A 37 10.11 -15.92 14.79
N SER A 38 9.59 -14.83 14.29
CA SER A 38 8.58 -14.03 14.98
C SER A 38 7.25 -14.77 15.10
N VAL A 39 6.48 -14.41 16.14
CA VAL A 39 5.14 -14.98 16.34
C VAL A 39 4.22 -14.59 15.21
N ILE A 40 4.27 -13.34 14.76
CA ILE A 40 3.43 -12.87 13.66
C ILE A 40 3.72 -13.63 12.37
N TRP A 41 4.97 -13.85 12.01
CA TRP A 41 5.31 -14.61 10.80
C TRP A 41 4.73 -16.03 10.82
N ASN A 42 4.83 -16.70 11.95
CA ASN A 42 4.33 -18.07 12.10
C ASN A 42 2.80 -18.16 12.15
N LYS A 43 2.10 -17.06 12.38
CA LYS A 43 0.65 -16.97 12.30
C LYS A 43 0.11 -16.69 10.90
N LEU A 44 0.97 -16.26 9.98
CA LEU A 44 0.56 -15.94 8.61
C LEU A 44 0.25 -17.22 7.81
N TYR A 45 -0.75 -17.10 6.95
CA TYR A 45 -0.96 -18.08 5.88
C TYR A 45 0.10 -17.91 4.78
N ASN A 46 0.30 -18.93 3.95
CA ASN A 46 1.32 -18.89 2.91
C ASN A 46 1.14 -17.72 1.94
N PHE A 47 -0.09 -17.40 1.55
CA PHE A 47 -0.35 -16.26 0.69
C PHE A 47 -0.02 -14.91 1.35
N GLN A 48 -0.17 -14.80 2.66
CA GLN A 48 0.23 -13.61 3.42
C GLN A 48 1.75 -13.52 3.56
N LYS A 49 2.43 -14.65 3.75
CA LYS A 49 3.90 -14.71 3.78
C LYS A 49 4.50 -14.25 2.46
N ASP A 50 3.97 -14.73 1.35
CA ASP A 50 4.42 -14.30 0.02
C ASP A 50 4.20 -12.81 -0.20
N ALA A 51 3.05 -12.28 0.22
CA ALA A 51 2.80 -10.84 0.17
C ALA A 51 3.77 -10.05 1.04
N ALA A 52 4.04 -10.48 2.26
CA ALA A 52 4.96 -9.79 3.16
C ALA A 52 6.37 -9.70 2.57
N LEU A 53 6.88 -10.80 2.01
CA LEU A 53 8.19 -10.83 1.34
C LEU A 53 8.22 -9.92 0.11
N ALA A 54 7.19 -9.97 -0.72
CA ALA A 54 7.06 -9.11 -1.89
C ALA A 54 7.00 -7.62 -1.50
N ILE A 55 6.25 -7.28 -0.46
CA ILE A 55 6.18 -5.91 0.07
C ILE A 55 7.55 -5.43 0.51
N ILE A 56 8.27 -6.22 1.31
CA ILE A 56 9.60 -5.85 1.80
C ILE A 56 10.54 -5.59 0.63
N ASN A 57 10.56 -6.45 -0.37
CA ASN A 57 11.38 -6.27 -1.55
C ASN A 57 11.04 -4.99 -2.31
N LYS A 58 9.76 -4.69 -2.48
CA LYS A 58 9.30 -3.46 -3.15
C LYS A 58 9.64 -2.21 -2.34
N LEU A 59 9.50 -2.25 -1.01
CA LEU A 59 9.88 -1.15 -0.13
C LEU A 59 11.40 -0.89 -0.17
N GLU A 60 12.22 -1.94 -0.18
CA GLU A 60 13.67 -1.78 -0.27
C GLU A 60 14.12 -1.24 -1.63
N LYS A 61 13.47 -1.65 -2.70
CA LYS A 61 13.84 -1.25 -4.06
C LYS A 61 13.24 0.09 -4.48
N TYR A 62 11.98 0.36 -4.13
CA TYR A 62 11.22 1.50 -4.64
C TYR A 62 10.74 2.48 -3.55
N ASN A 63 10.98 2.23 -2.27
CA ASN A 63 10.51 2.99 -1.12
C ASN A 63 8.99 3.04 -0.93
N GLY A 64 8.22 2.31 -1.71
CA GLY A 64 6.77 2.31 -1.59
C GLY A 64 6.12 1.05 -2.14
N CYS A 65 4.97 0.72 -1.57
CA CYS A 65 4.15 -0.40 -2.02
C CYS A 65 2.69 -0.16 -1.63
N ILE A 66 1.76 -0.53 -2.51
CA ILE A 66 0.33 -0.63 -2.20
C ILE A 66 -0.05 -2.09 -2.11
N LEU A 67 -0.59 -2.50 -0.97
CA LEU A 67 -1.27 -3.78 -0.80
C LEU A 67 -2.78 -3.56 -0.93
N ALA A 68 -3.33 -4.05 -2.02
CA ALA A 68 -4.72 -3.88 -2.39
C ALA A 68 -5.50 -5.20 -2.47
N ASP A 69 -5.16 -6.16 -1.63
CA ASP A 69 -5.88 -7.42 -1.53
C ASP A 69 -7.35 -7.20 -1.17
N SER A 70 -8.21 -8.09 -1.62
CA SER A 70 -9.65 -8.06 -1.31
C SER A 70 -9.90 -8.01 0.20
N VAL A 71 -11.03 -7.45 0.60
CA VAL A 71 -11.51 -7.45 1.98
C VAL A 71 -11.55 -8.88 2.52
N GLY A 72 -11.11 -9.07 3.76
CA GLY A 72 -11.11 -10.37 4.45
C GLY A 72 -9.87 -11.22 4.22
N LEU A 73 -8.86 -10.75 3.50
CA LEU A 73 -7.60 -11.47 3.31
C LEU A 73 -6.53 -11.14 4.37
N GLY A 74 -6.88 -10.39 5.41
CA GLY A 74 -5.99 -10.13 6.54
C GLY A 74 -4.82 -9.21 6.23
N LYS A 75 -5.06 -8.10 5.52
CA LYS A 75 -4.03 -7.10 5.21
C LYS A 75 -3.31 -6.58 6.46
N THR A 76 -4.00 -6.43 7.57
CA THR A 76 -3.42 -6.00 8.85
C THR A 76 -2.32 -6.96 9.31
N PHE A 77 -2.57 -8.26 9.28
CA PHE A 77 -1.57 -9.26 9.69
C PHE A 77 -0.36 -9.27 8.76
N THR A 78 -0.57 -9.15 7.47
CA THR A 78 0.52 -9.01 6.50
C THR A 78 1.36 -7.77 6.81
N ALA A 79 0.72 -6.64 7.06
CA ALA A 79 1.39 -5.39 7.42
C ALA A 79 2.15 -5.49 8.75
N LEU A 80 1.59 -6.15 9.77
CA LEU A 80 2.27 -6.37 11.05
C LEU A 80 3.56 -7.17 10.89
N SER A 81 3.58 -8.13 9.99
CA SER A 81 4.77 -8.89 9.66
C SER A 81 5.85 -8.00 9.03
N VAL A 82 5.47 -7.12 8.12
CA VAL A 82 6.39 -6.12 7.52
C VAL A 82 6.93 -5.17 8.59
N ILE A 83 6.07 -4.69 9.49
CA ILE A 83 6.48 -3.84 10.62
C ILE A 83 7.52 -4.56 11.49
N LYS A 84 7.29 -5.82 11.81
CA LYS A 84 8.24 -6.63 12.59
C LYS A 84 9.60 -6.71 11.93
N TYR A 85 9.65 -6.90 10.64
CA TYR A 85 10.91 -6.90 9.89
C TYR A 85 11.70 -5.59 10.08
N TYR A 86 11.03 -4.44 9.93
CA TYR A 86 11.69 -3.15 10.08
C TYR A 86 12.05 -2.82 11.53
N GLU A 87 11.20 -3.15 12.50
CA GLU A 87 11.50 -2.95 13.91
C GLU A 87 12.67 -3.81 14.39
N ASN A 88 12.83 -5.03 13.87
CA ASN A 88 14.01 -5.86 14.12
C ASN A 88 15.31 -5.23 13.61
N ARG A 89 15.21 -4.34 12.65
CA ARG A 89 16.32 -3.53 12.13
C ARG A 89 16.47 -2.17 12.80
N ASN A 90 15.84 -1.98 13.95
CA ASN A 90 15.80 -0.72 14.70
C ASN A 90 15.24 0.46 13.89
N LYS A 91 14.31 0.20 13.01
CA LYS A 91 13.61 1.24 12.26
C LYS A 91 12.36 1.69 13.00
N SER A 92 12.07 2.99 12.93
CA SER A 92 10.87 3.58 13.52
C SER A 92 9.68 3.48 12.56
N VAL A 93 8.53 3.09 13.07
CA VAL A 93 7.32 2.85 12.28
C VAL A 93 6.17 3.69 12.82
N LEU A 94 5.48 4.37 11.92
CA LEU A 94 4.21 5.05 12.17
C LEU A 94 3.09 4.35 11.40
N VAL A 95 1.98 4.09 12.08
CA VAL A 95 0.73 3.68 11.44
C VAL A 95 -0.22 4.87 11.40
N LEU A 96 -0.68 5.22 10.21
CA LEU A 96 -1.73 6.21 9.97
C LEU A 96 -3.02 5.48 9.59
N CYS A 97 -4.06 5.62 10.40
CA CYS A 97 -5.33 4.96 10.16
C CYS A 97 -6.51 5.91 10.43
N PRO A 98 -7.71 5.60 9.92
CA PRO A 98 -8.92 6.25 10.41
C PRO A 98 -9.12 5.97 11.90
N LYS A 99 -9.66 6.93 12.64
CA LYS A 99 -9.86 6.80 14.09
C LYS A 99 -10.68 5.56 14.48
N LYS A 100 -11.63 5.18 13.65
CA LYS A 100 -12.47 3.98 13.86
C LYS A 100 -11.67 2.67 13.85
N LEU A 101 -10.46 2.65 13.27
CA LEU A 101 -9.59 1.48 13.20
C LEU A 101 -8.51 1.45 14.28
N ASN A 102 -8.53 2.39 15.21
CA ASN A 102 -7.55 2.45 16.29
C ASN A 102 -7.42 1.13 17.06
N ASP A 103 -8.53 0.51 17.41
CA ASP A 103 -8.55 -0.74 18.18
C ASP A 103 -7.90 -1.89 17.40
N ASN A 104 -8.05 -1.93 16.10
CA ASN A 104 -7.41 -2.94 15.25
C ASN A 104 -5.89 -2.87 15.29
N TRP A 105 -5.33 -1.69 15.52
CA TRP A 105 -3.89 -1.49 15.56
C TRP A 105 -3.32 -1.50 16.97
N ILE A 106 -4.00 -0.88 17.94
CA ILE A 106 -3.50 -0.82 19.32
C ILE A 106 -3.44 -2.19 19.98
N THR A 107 -4.32 -3.13 19.59
CA THR A 107 -4.37 -4.49 20.13
C THR A 107 -3.06 -5.24 19.95
N PHE A 108 -2.33 -5.00 18.87
CA PHE A 108 -1.11 -5.73 18.53
C PHE A 108 0.17 -5.02 18.97
N ARG A 109 0.04 -3.91 19.66
CA ARG A 109 1.16 -3.10 20.12
C ARG A 109 1.55 -3.43 21.56
N SER A 110 2.84 -3.64 21.81
CA SER A 110 3.40 -3.84 23.16
C SER A 110 2.68 -4.95 23.96
N ASN A 111 2.49 -4.73 25.24
CA ASN A 111 1.89 -5.68 26.19
C ASN A 111 0.38 -5.48 26.35
N TYR A 112 -0.33 -5.09 25.31
CA TYR A 112 -1.77 -4.97 25.40
C TYR A 112 -2.43 -6.29 25.82
N LYS A 113 -3.41 -6.22 26.72
CA LYS A 113 -3.92 -7.37 27.51
C LYS A 113 -4.37 -8.57 26.69
N ASN A 114 -4.82 -8.36 25.45
CA ASN A 114 -5.32 -9.41 24.56
C ASN A 114 -4.48 -9.55 23.30
N ASN A 115 -3.20 -9.22 23.37
CA ASN A 115 -2.31 -9.26 22.21
C ASN A 115 -1.79 -10.69 21.98
N PRO A 116 -2.23 -11.39 20.91
CA PRO A 116 -1.76 -12.75 20.62
C PRO A 116 -0.31 -12.78 20.11
N ILE A 117 0.25 -11.64 19.74
CA ILE A 117 1.64 -11.51 19.29
C ILE A 117 2.48 -10.65 20.24
N ALA A 118 2.11 -10.58 21.51
CA ALA A 118 2.80 -9.77 22.51
C ALA A 118 4.30 -10.09 22.62
N ALA A 119 4.71 -11.32 22.38
CA ALA A 119 6.11 -11.73 22.39
C ALA A 119 6.95 -11.06 21.30
N ASP A 120 6.35 -10.57 20.22
CA ASP A 120 7.04 -9.82 19.17
C ASP A 120 7.40 -8.38 19.58
N ARG A 121 6.79 -7.86 20.64
CA ARG A 121 7.08 -6.55 21.24
C ARG A 121 7.06 -5.40 20.24
N LEU A 122 6.05 -5.37 19.37
CA LEU A 122 5.88 -4.29 18.39
C LEU A 122 5.66 -2.94 19.10
N ARG A 123 6.27 -1.89 18.56
CA ARG A 123 6.35 -0.56 19.21
C ARG A 123 5.87 0.59 18.34
N TYR A 124 5.32 0.32 17.18
CA TYR A 124 4.90 1.35 16.23
C TYR A 124 4.00 2.40 16.89
N ASP A 125 4.15 3.66 16.47
CA ASP A 125 3.24 4.74 16.84
C ASP A 125 1.97 4.66 15.99
N ILE A 126 0.85 5.10 16.56
CA ILE A 126 -0.44 5.15 15.88
C ILE A 126 -0.96 6.57 15.90
N LEU A 127 -1.19 7.14 14.72
CA LEU A 127 -1.86 8.43 14.53
C LEU A 127 -3.00 8.27 13.54
N PHE A 128 -3.88 9.26 13.51
CA PHE A 128 -5.06 9.23 12.66
C PHE A 128 -4.86 10.11 11.44
N HIS A 129 -5.58 9.79 10.35
CA HIS A 129 -5.59 10.66 9.16
C HIS A 129 -5.92 12.10 9.50
N SER A 130 -6.85 12.33 10.42
CA SER A 130 -7.23 13.67 10.89
C SER A 130 -6.11 14.41 11.62
N ASP A 131 -5.14 13.71 12.19
CA ASP A 131 -4.00 14.34 12.88
C ASP A 131 -3.08 15.09 11.92
N LEU A 132 -3.07 14.73 10.63
CA LEU A 132 -2.37 15.47 9.59
C LEU A 132 -2.90 16.89 9.37
N SER A 133 -4.10 17.21 9.83
CA SER A 133 -4.70 18.54 9.76
C SER A 133 -4.54 19.33 11.06
N ARG A 134 -3.87 18.77 12.06
CA ARG A 134 -3.72 19.36 13.40
C ARG A 134 -2.28 19.74 13.67
N GLU A 135 -2.06 20.91 14.23
CA GLU A 135 -0.75 21.38 14.66
C GLU A 135 -0.52 21.23 16.16
N TYR A 136 -1.59 21.08 16.94
CA TYR A 136 -1.57 21.04 18.39
C TYR A 136 -2.46 19.94 18.93
N GLY A 137 -2.24 19.60 20.17
CA GLY A 137 -3.02 18.64 20.93
C GLY A 137 -2.36 17.29 21.05
N THR A 138 -3.05 16.38 21.72
CA THR A 138 -2.56 15.03 21.99
C THR A 138 -3.39 14.01 21.20
N SER A 139 -2.71 13.04 20.60
CA SER A 139 -3.33 11.90 19.90
C SER A 139 -2.56 10.64 20.25
N ASN A 140 -3.27 9.63 20.77
CA ASN A 140 -2.67 8.37 21.24
C ASN A 140 -1.42 8.54 22.14
N GLY A 141 -1.46 9.52 23.03
CA GLY A 141 -0.36 9.81 23.96
C GLY A 141 0.79 10.61 23.34
N LEU A 142 0.70 10.98 22.08
CA LEU A 142 1.70 11.79 21.38
C LEU A 142 1.26 13.25 21.30
N ASP A 143 2.18 14.16 21.60
CA ASP A 143 1.97 15.60 21.44
C ASP A 143 2.24 15.98 19.99
N LEU A 144 1.19 16.40 19.28
CA LEU A 144 1.26 16.71 17.85
C LEU A 144 2.16 17.93 17.55
N SER A 145 2.35 18.83 18.51
CA SER A 145 3.26 19.97 18.35
C SER A 145 4.75 19.59 18.38
N HIS A 146 5.07 18.43 18.94
CA HIS A 146 6.43 17.91 19.06
C HIS A 146 6.74 16.71 18.16
N ILE A 147 5.80 16.27 17.34
CA ILE A 147 6.03 15.16 16.41
C ILE A 147 6.98 15.60 15.31
N ASN A 148 8.04 14.86 15.14
CA ASN A 148 8.89 14.97 13.97
C ASN A 148 8.43 13.97 12.90
N TRP A 149 7.51 14.37 12.07
CA TRP A 149 6.91 13.55 11.02
C TRP A 149 7.93 12.97 10.04
N GLY A 150 9.03 13.67 9.79
CA GLY A 150 10.07 13.23 8.85
C GLY A 150 11.04 12.21 9.41
N ASN A 151 10.95 11.84 10.69
CA ASN A 151 11.90 10.90 11.32
C ASN A 151 11.46 9.45 11.33
N TYR A 152 10.28 9.15 10.82
CA TYR A 152 9.85 7.77 10.67
C TYR A 152 10.50 7.10 9.45
N ASP A 153 11.04 5.91 9.64
CA ASP A 153 11.65 5.11 8.57
C ASP A 153 10.61 4.42 7.70
N LEU A 154 9.50 4.01 8.29
CA LEU A 154 8.36 3.39 7.61
C LEU A 154 7.05 4.01 8.09
N ILE A 155 6.18 4.35 7.16
CA ILE A 155 4.79 4.70 7.43
C ILE A 155 3.88 3.66 6.78
N VAL A 156 2.98 3.12 7.58
CA VAL A 156 1.89 2.25 7.10
C VAL A 156 0.60 3.07 7.11
N ILE A 157 0.02 3.26 5.93
CA ILE A 157 -1.22 4.02 5.77
C ILE A 157 -2.36 3.04 5.54
N ASP A 158 -3.18 2.84 6.57
CA ASP A 158 -4.39 2.04 6.43
C ASP A 158 -5.50 2.87 5.78
N GLU A 159 -6.35 2.24 4.99
CA GLU A 159 -7.38 2.92 4.20
C GLU A 159 -6.81 4.04 3.31
N SER A 160 -5.71 3.76 2.61
CA SER A 160 -4.97 4.76 1.83
C SER A 160 -5.78 5.37 0.68
N HIS A 161 -6.88 4.74 0.27
CA HIS A 161 -7.81 5.30 -0.72
C HIS A 161 -8.42 6.64 -0.27
N ASN A 162 -8.39 6.99 1.01
CA ASN A 162 -8.79 8.31 1.49
C ASN A 162 -7.89 9.44 0.96
N PHE A 163 -6.69 9.11 0.48
CA PHE A 163 -5.74 10.05 -0.11
C PHE A 163 -5.74 10.06 -1.65
N ARG A 164 -6.61 9.30 -2.30
CA ARG A 164 -6.66 9.16 -3.77
C ARG A 164 -6.93 10.46 -4.54
N ASN A 165 -7.55 11.44 -3.90
CA ASN A 165 -7.89 12.72 -4.55
C ASN A 165 -6.70 13.68 -4.74
N GLY A 166 -5.53 13.34 -4.18
CA GLY A 166 -4.27 14.04 -4.46
C GLY A 166 -4.26 15.53 -4.11
N GLY A 167 -5.04 15.97 -3.15
CA GLY A 167 -5.10 17.36 -2.75
C GLY A 167 -5.93 18.27 -3.66
N LYS A 168 -6.78 17.72 -4.52
CA LYS A 168 -7.73 18.53 -5.30
C LYS A 168 -8.87 19.03 -4.43
N ILE A 169 -9.19 20.31 -4.63
CA ILE A 169 -10.31 20.99 -3.98
C ILE A 169 -11.61 20.31 -4.45
N THR A 170 -12.31 19.64 -3.55
CA THR A 170 -13.71 19.32 -3.75
C THR A 170 -14.51 20.55 -3.31
N THR A 171 -15.27 21.12 -4.24
CA THR A 171 -16.05 22.36 -4.06
C THR A 171 -17.30 22.16 -3.21
N ASP A 172 -17.19 21.57 -2.04
CA ASP A 172 -18.22 21.64 -1.03
C ASP A 172 -17.89 22.82 -0.13
N GLU A 173 -18.67 23.88 -0.27
CA GLU A 173 -18.45 25.26 0.19
C GLU A 173 -18.40 25.46 1.72
N GLU A 174 -18.26 24.43 2.55
CA GLU A 174 -18.29 24.56 4.00
C GLU A 174 -17.02 24.14 4.74
N ASP A 175 -16.01 23.59 4.06
CA ASP A 175 -14.74 23.25 4.71
C ASP A 175 -13.55 23.85 3.95
N GLU A 176 -12.83 24.76 4.59
CA GLU A 176 -11.45 25.08 4.23
C GLU A 176 -10.65 23.77 4.23
N ASN A 177 -10.55 23.19 3.13
CA ASN A 177 -10.11 21.92 2.64
C ASN A 177 -9.16 21.09 3.54
N PRO A 178 -9.63 20.43 4.61
CA PRO A 178 -8.78 19.66 5.49
C PRO A 178 -8.17 18.43 4.79
N ARG A 179 -8.75 17.95 3.68
CA ARG A 179 -8.24 16.77 2.96
C ARG A 179 -7.05 17.09 2.05
N GLU A 180 -7.06 18.27 1.41
CA GLU A 180 -5.93 18.74 0.65
C GLU A 180 -4.72 18.96 1.55
N ASN A 181 -4.94 19.62 2.67
CA ASN A 181 -3.90 19.85 3.67
C ASN A 181 -3.31 18.53 4.20
N ARG A 182 -4.10 17.49 4.39
CA ARG A 182 -3.64 16.16 4.83
C ARG A 182 -2.73 15.51 3.80
N TYR A 183 -3.15 15.49 2.53
CA TYR A 183 -2.34 14.91 1.47
C TYR A 183 -1.02 15.65 1.28
N LEU A 184 -1.06 16.97 1.19
CA LEU A 184 0.11 17.82 1.02
C LEU A 184 1.05 17.74 2.22
N ARG A 185 0.52 17.70 3.43
CA ARG A 185 1.33 17.54 4.64
C ARG A 185 2.01 16.19 4.67
N LEU A 186 1.30 15.11 4.36
CA LEU A 186 1.86 13.78 4.26
C LEU A 186 2.99 13.73 3.21
N LEU A 187 2.75 14.28 2.03
CA LEU A 187 3.73 14.31 0.96
C LEU A 187 4.96 15.12 1.33
N ASN A 188 4.80 16.38 1.78
CA ASN A 188 5.88 17.32 1.94
C ASN A 188 6.61 17.18 3.28
N GLN A 189 5.90 16.99 4.39
CA GLN A 189 6.50 17.01 5.73
C GLN A 189 6.90 15.61 6.21
N VAL A 190 6.30 14.56 5.67
CA VAL A 190 6.54 13.20 6.11
C VAL A 190 7.40 12.44 5.10
N ILE A 191 7.00 12.40 3.85
CA ILE A 191 7.64 11.58 2.82
C ILE A 191 8.87 12.27 2.24
N ARG A 192 8.77 13.54 1.87
CA ARG A 192 9.85 14.31 1.22
C ARG A 192 10.88 14.89 2.20
N ALA A 193 10.47 15.15 3.45
CA ALA A 193 11.33 15.73 4.47
C ALA A 193 12.00 14.64 5.32
N GLY A 194 13.29 14.80 5.62
CA GLY A 194 13.98 13.93 6.60
C GLY A 194 14.61 12.68 5.99
N VAL A 195 14.32 11.51 6.57
CA VAL A 195 15.11 10.27 6.39
C VAL A 195 14.68 9.38 5.19
N LYS A 196 14.05 9.89 4.17
CA LYS A 196 13.55 9.07 3.03
C LYS A 196 12.62 7.95 3.49
N THR A 197 11.49 8.34 3.99
CA THR A 197 10.51 7.43 4.58
C THR A 197 9.95 6.44 3.54
N LYS A 198 9.97 5.16 3.85
CA LYS A 198 9.27 4.13 3.08
C LYS A 198 7.78 4.19 3.42
N VAL A 199 6.93 3.90 2.43
CA VAL A 199 5.47 3.99 2.57
C VAL A 199 4.81 2.69 2.14
N LEU A 200 4.15 2.03 3.08
CA LEU A 200 3.26 0.90 2.81
C LEU A 200 1.82 1.38 2.90
N MET A 201 1.09 1.28 1.82
CA MET A 201 -0.32 1.64 1.75
C MET A 201 -1.19 0.39 1.75
N LEU A 202 -2.21 0.37 2.58
CA LEU A 202 -3.23 -0.67 2.62
C LEU A 202 -4.54 -0.07 2.10
N SER A 203 -5.08 -0.64 1.04
CA SER A 203 -6.28 -0.12 0.40
C SER A 203 -7.22 -1.26 0.01
N ALA A 204 -8.51 -1.09 0.28
CA ALA A 204 -9.52 -2.02 -0.19
C ALA A 204 -9.77 -1.86 -1.70
N THR A 205 -9.82 -0.62 -2.17
CA THR A 205 -10.08 -0.26 -3.57
C THR A 205 -9.29 0.97 -3.96
N PRO A 206 -8.06 0.82 -4.49
CA PRO A 206 -7.23 1.96 -4.86
C PRO A 206 -7.69 2.68 -6.13
N VAL A 207 -8.63 2.09 -6.87
CA VAL A 207 -9.19 2.63 -8.11
C VAL A 207 -10.70 2.75 -7.98
N ASN A 208 -11.23 3.98 -8.06
CA ASN A 208 -12.67 4.23 -8.03
C ASN A 208 -13.19 4.79 -9.37
N ASN A 209 -12.54 5.82 -9.89
CA ASN A 209 -12.94 6.52 -11.11
C ASN A 209 -11.90 6.43 -12.23
N GLY A 210 -11.10 5.38 -12.25
CA GLY A 210 -10.03 5.17 -13.21
C GLY A 210 -8.63 5.18 -12.58
N PHE A 211 -7.60 5.23 -13.41
CA PHE A 211 -6.22 5.08 -12.97
C PHE A 211 -5.62 6.32 -12.29
N LYS A 212 -6.33 7.46 -12.32
CA LYS A 212 -5.89 8.67 -11.65
C LYS A 212 -5.84 8.52 -10.13
N ASP A 213 -6.81 7.84 -9.55
CA ASP A 213 -6.84 7.57 -8.11
C ASP A 213 -5.63 6.74 -7.68
N LEU A 214 -5.28 5.76 -8.49
CA LEU A 214 -4.07 4.95 -8.30
C LEU A 214 -2.81 5.79 -8.41
N LYS A 215 -2.71 6.66 -9.42
CA LYS A 215 -1.57 7.56 -9.59
C LYS A 215 -1.33 8.43 -8.36
N ASN A 216 -2.38 9.03 -7.80
CA ASN A 216 -2.27 9.88 -6.62
C ASN A 216 -1.76 9.12 -5.39
N GLN A 217 -2.19 7.87 -5.21
CA GLN A 217 -1.66 7.03 -4.13
C GLN A 217 -0.20 6.64 -4.39
N LEU A 218 0.14 6.27 -5.62
CA LEU A 218 1.51 5.92 -5.98
C LEU A 218 2.48 7.09 -5.84
N GLN A 219 2.04 8.32 -6.07
CA GLN A 219 2.87 9.51 -5.83
C GLN A 219 3.35 9.60 -4.37
N LEU A 220 2.55 9.18 -3.40
CA LEU A 220 2.98 9.10 -2.01
C LEU A 220 4.14 8.11 -1.82
N ALA A 221 4.19 7.06 -2.64
CA ALA A 221 5.21 6.03 -2.55
C ALA A 221 6.56 6.47 -3.15
N TYR A 222 6.56 7.19 -4.28
CA TYR A 222 7.79 7.46 -5.02
C TYR A 222 8.18 8.94 -5.14
N GLU A 223 7.36 9.88 -4.71
CA GLU A 223 7.69 11.30 -4.76
C GLU A 223 8.90 11.68 -3.89
N GLY A 224 9.31 10.84 -2.95
CA GLY A 224 10.56 11.01 -2.21
C GLY A 224 11.82 10.85 -3.08
N GLU A 225 11.73 10.09 -4.19
CA GLU A 225 12.88 9.77 -5.08
C GLU A 225 12.44 9.52 -6.53
N VAL A 226 11.71 10.47 -7.14
CA VAL A 226 11.20 10.32 -8.52
C VAL A 226 12.32 9.97 -9.50
N GLU A 227 13.48 10.62 -9.43
CA GLU A 227 14.60 10.36 -10.29
C GLU A 227 15.14 8.94 -10.13
N LYS A 228 15.16 8.42 -8.92
CA LYS A 228 15.60 7.05 -8.65
C LYS A 228 14.62 6.02 -9.21
N ILE A 229 13.33 6.27 -9.12
CA ILE A 229 12.32 5.37 -9.68
C ILE A 229 12.37 5.38 -11.20
N ASP A 230 12.46 6.54 -11.82
CA ASP A 230 12.61 6.62 -13.27
C ASP A 230 13.87 5.89 -13.76
N SER A 231 14.94 5.90 -12.98
CA SER A 231 16.17 5.16 -13.30
C SER A 231 16.09 3.65 -13.00
N LEU A 232 15.26 3.23 -12.02
CA LEU A 232 15.07 1.83 -11.64
C LEU A 232 14.07 1.10 -12.52
N LEU A 233 13.10 1.84 -13.08
CA LEU A 233 12.12 1.31 -14.01
C LEU A 233 12.70 1.44 -15.43
N ASP A 234 12.77 0.32 -16.14
CA ASP A 234 13.16 0.31 -17.54
C ASP A 234 12.00 0.79 -18.43
N THR A 235 11.48 1.97 -18.13
CA THR A 235 10.37 2.58 -18.85
C THR A 235 10.88 3.61 -19.85
N LYS A 236 10.20 3.69 -21.00
CA LYS A 236 10.54 4.64 -22.09
C LYS A 236 9.91 6.01 -21.89
N SER A 237 8.90 6.11 -21.01
CA SER A 237 8.15 7.33 -20.78
C SER A 237 8.16 7.69 -19.31
N SER A 238 7.90 8.97 -18.98
CA SER A 238 7.72 9.42 -17.60
C SER A 238 6.48 8.78 -16.98
N ILE A 239 6.44 8.66 -15.64
CA ILE A 239 5.30 8.13 -14.93
C ILE A 239 4.02 8.91 -15.24
N ASP A 240 4.10 10.22 -15.33
CA ASP A 240 2.96 11.07 -15.70
C ASP A 240 2.40 10.74 -17.08
N ASP A 241 3.26 10.52 -18.05
CA ASP A 241 2.85 10.12 -19.40
C ASP A 241 2.28 8.71 -19.44
N ILE A 242 2.86 7.77 -18.69
CA ILE A 242 2.37 6.40 -18.58
C ILE A 242 0.94 6.39 -18.05
N PHE A 243 0.65 7.11 -16.97
CA PHE A 243 -0.70 7.17 -16.41
C PHE A 243 -1.69 7.94 -17.30
N ARG A 244 -1.23 8.97 -18.00
CA ARG A 244 -2.06 9.69 -18.97
C ARG A 244 -2.47 8.79 -20.12
N GLN A 245 -1.57 8.01 -20.66
CA GLN A 245 -1.84 7.04 -21.71
C GLN A 245 -2.78 5.93 -21.24
N ALA A 246 -2.57 5.42 -20.03
CA ALA A 246 -3.44 4.40 -19.43
C ALA A 246 -4.87 4.92 -19.23
N GLN A 247 -5.02 6.14 -18.74
CA GLN A 247 -6.33 6.77 -18.56
C GLN A 247 -7.03 7.02 -19.90
N THR A 248 -6.28 7.42 -20.91
CA THR A 248 -6.82 7.60 -22.27
C THR A 248 -7.32 6.26 -22.85
N ALA A 249 -6.56 5.19 -22.68
CA ALA A 249 -6.96 3.85 -23.09
C ALA A 249 -8.23 3.39 -22.36
N TYR A 250 -8.31 3.60 -21.05
CA TYR A 250 -9.49 3.28 -20.26
C TYR A 250 -10.72 4.06 -20.73
N ASN A 251 -10.59 5.37 -20.96
CA ASN A 251 -11.68 6.23 -21.43
C ASN A 251 -12.20 5.83 -22.81
N ARG A 252 -11.32 5.32 -23.68
CA ARG A 252 -11.73 4.75 -24.96
C ARG A 252 -12.46 3.43 -24.81
N TRP A 253 -11.96 2.56 -23.95
CA TRP A 253 -12.52 1.24 -23.70
C TRP A 253 -13.94 1.31 -23.13
N VAL A 254 -14.24 2.24 -22.22
CA VAL A 254 -15.58 2.41 -21.64
C VAL A 254 -16.62 2.86 -22.67
N LYS A 255 -16.19 3.40 -23.82
CA LYS A 255 -17.07 3.82 -24.92
C LYS A 255 -17.37 2.70 -25.92
N PHE A 256 -16.74 1.55 -25.79
CA PHE A 256 -17.03 0.41 -26.64
C PHE A 256 -18.40 -0.16 -26.33
N GLU A 257 -18.97 -0.87 -27.32
CA GLU A 257 -20.20 -1.63 -27.12
C GLU A 257 -20.01 -2.65 -25.99
N PRO A 258 -21.06 -2.95 -25.19
CA PRO A 258 -20.95 -3.85 -24.04
C PRO A 258 -20.34 -5.21 -24.37
N THR A 259 -20.58 -5.74 -25.57
CA THR A 259 -20.02 -7.00 -26.04
C THR A 259 -18.53 -6.93 -26.34
N GLU A 260 -18.01 -5.74 -26.63
CA GLU A 260 -16.60 -5.49 -26.94
C GLU A 260 -15.79 -5.01 -25.74
N ARG A 261 -16.45 -4.62 -24.64
CA ARG A 261 -15.79 -4.21 -23.40
C ARG A 261 -15.33 -5.41 -22.60
N THR A 262 -14.36 -6.12 -23.12
CA THR A 262 -13.72 -7.24 -22.43
C THR A 262 -12.45 -6.81 -21.72
N THR A 263 -12.11 -7.50 -20.64
CA THR A 263 -10.86 -7.27 -19.90
C THR A 263 -9.65 -7.50 -20.80
N ALA A 264 -9.67 -8.55 -21.60
CA ALA A 264 -8.59 -8.86 -22.54
C ALA A 264 -8.34 -7.72 -23.52
N LYS A 265 -9.39 -7.05 -23.99
CA LYS A 265 -9.28 -5.92 -24.92
C LYS A 265 -8.63 -4.70 -24.24
N LEU A 266 -9.04 -4.40 -23.00
CA LEU A 266 -8.41 -3.32 -22.22
C LEU A 266 -6.94 -3.62 -21.96
N LEU A 267 -6.60 -4.82 -21.53
CA LEU A 267 -5.20 -5.23 -21.28
C LEU A 267 -4.33 -5.06 -22.52
N GLY A 268 -4.89 -5.38 -23.72
CA GLY A 268 -4.20 -5.16 -24.99
C GLY A 268 -4.01 -3.69 -25.38
N MET A 269 -4.78 -2.78 -24.79
CA MET A 269 -4.68 -1.33 -25.02
C MET A 269 -3.71 -0.63 -24.06
N LEU A 270 -3.34 -1.27 -22.96
CA LEU A 270 -2.40 -0.72 -21.98
C LEU A 270 -0.96 -0.99 -22.40
N SER A 271 -0.06 -0.05 -22.10
CA SER A 271 1.34 -0.16 -22.45
C SER A 271 2.10 -1.12 -21.53
N PHE A 272 3.20 -1.68 -22.03
CA PHE A 272 4.14 -2.45 -21.20
C PHE A 272 4.69 -1.60 -20.04
N ASP A 273 4.98 -0.34 -20.25
CA ASP A 273 5.45 0.57 -19.23
C ASP A 273 4.46 0.72 -18.06
N PHE A 274 3.17 0.74 -18.36
CA PHE A 274 2.13 0.78 -17.33
C PHE A 274 2.15 -0.47 -16.43
N PHE A 275 2.30 -1.64 -17.03
CA PHE A 275 2.42 -2.90 -16.27
C PHE A 275 3.69 -2.92 -15.43
N GLU A 276 4.79 -2.41 -15.95
CA GLU A 276 6.06 -2.29 -15.23
C GLU A 276 5.92 -1.43 -13.96
N VAL A 277 5.27 -0.27 -14.06
CA VAL A 277 5.00 0.60 -12.90
C VAL A 277 4.13 -0.10 -11.87
N LEU A 278 3.06 -0.75 -12.30
CA LEU A 278 2.15 -1.47 -11.38
C LEU A 278 2.87 -2.62 -10.68
N ASP A 279 3.61 -3.43 -11.42
CA ASP A 279 4.37 -4.54 -10.85
C ASP A 279 5.37 -4.09 -9.80
N SER A 280 6.00 -2.95 -10.03
CA SER A 280 7.04 -2.43 -9.15
C SER A 280 6.54 -2.06 -7.74
N VAL A 281 5.34 -1.50 -7.64
CA VAL A 281 4.87 -0.86 -6.39
C VAL A 281 3.49 -1.32 -5.91
N THR A 282 2.89 -2.32 -6.53
CA THR A 282 1.55 -2.80 -6.13
C THR A 282 1.46 -4.30 -5.99
N ILE A 283 0.65 -4.73 -5.01
CA ILE A 283 0.22 -6.11 -4.84
C ILE A 283 -1.30 -6.10 -4.67
N ALA A 284 -2.01 -6.86 -5.48
CA ALA A 284 -3.45 -6.97 -5.39
C ALA A 284 -3.91 -8.39 -5.71
N ARG A 285 -4.67 -8.98 -4.80
CA ARG A 285 -5.20 -10.33 -4.97
C ARG A 285 -6.67 -10.36 -4.54
N SER A 286 -7.46 -11.14 -5.25
CA SER A 286 -8.82 -11.47 -4.82
C SER A 286 -8.83 -12.83 -4.12
N ARG A 287 -9.88 -13.09 -3.33
CA ARG A 287 -10.07 -14.40 -2.69
C ARG A 287 -10.05 -15.54 -3.72
N LYS A 288 -10.70 -15.35 -4.85
CA LYS A 288 -10.77 -16.31 -5.96
C LYS A 288 -9.38 -16.64 -6.53
N HIS A 289 -8.49 -15.65 -6.61
CA HIS A 289 -7.12 -15.86 -7.06
C HIS A 289 -6.32 -16.67 -6.06
N ILE A 290 -6.49 -16.42 -4.76
CA ILE A 290 -5.81 -17.14 -3.70
C ILE A 290 -6.26 -18.60 -3.65
N GLU A 291 -7.56 -18.86 -3.79
CA GLU A 291 -8.11 -20.23 -3.87
C GLU A 291 -7.50 -21.05 -5.00
N ARG A 292 -7.11 -20.41 -6.09
CA ARG A 292 -6.53 -21.07 -7.26
C ARG A 292 -5.07 -21.47 -7.07
N TYR A 293 -4.28 -20.71 -6.31
CA TYR A 293 -2.84 -20.88 -6.18
C TYR A 293 -2.38 -21.43 -4.84
N TYR A 294 -3.21 -21.35 -3.82
CA TYR A 294 -2.89 -21.80 -2.47
C TYR A 294 -3.83 -22.91 -2.02
N ASP A 295 -3.39 -23.70 -1.08
CA ASP A 295 -4.21 -24.78 -0.53
C ASP A 295 -5.48 -24.19 0.12
N THR A 296 -6.64 -24.81 -0.17
CA THR A 296 -7.94 -24.40 0.37
C THR A 296 -8.02 -24.48 1.89
N THR A 297 -7.15 -25.25 2.54
CA THR A 297 -7.04 -25.26 4.02
C THR A 297 -6.55 -23.94 4.59
N ASP A 298 -5.81 -23.15 3.82
CA ASP A 298 -5.34 -21.81 4.22
C ASP A 298 -6.47 -20.78 4.18
N ILE A 299 -7.53 -20.99 3.41
CA ILE A 299 -8.61 -20.03 3.20
C ILE A 299 -9.84 -20.36 4.04
N GLY A 300 -10.06 -21.61 4.37
CA GLY A 300 -11.24 -22.10 5.11
C GLY A 300 -11.35 -21.64 6.58
N LYS A 301 -10.38 -20.85 7.06
CA LYS A 301 -10.32 -20.35 8.44
C LYS A 301 -10.63 -18.86 8.57
N PHE A 302 -11.06 -18.20 7.50
CA PHE A 302 -11.48 -16.78 7.48
C PHE A 302 -12.98 -16.61 7.51
#